data_adc085c5677955e97f099984e2e7f330
#
_entry.id   adc085c5677955e97f099984e2e7f330
#
_cell.length_a   1.000
_cell.length_b   1.000
_cell.length_c   1.000
_cell.angle_alpha   90.00
_cell.angle_beta   90.00
_cell.angle_gamma   90.00
#
_symmetry.space_group_name_H-M   'P 1'
#
loop_
_entity.id
_entity.type
_entity.pdbx_description
1 polymer ?
#
loop_
_entity_poly.entity_id
_entity_poly.type
_entity_poly.pdbx_seq_one_letter_code
_entity_poly.pdbx_strand_id
1 'polypeptide(L)'
;MLKLAVFDFDSTLMDGETIDFFAQELGIGEEVAKITEEAMSGRLDFFESLQKRVGLLKGLEYSVVEKISQNLPYMPGAKETISELKNRGMTVVCFSGGFRSATGFAKNILGYDADFSNVLHQKNGKLTGLVGGDMMFNFSKGDMLQRLQNILGVNEDETLVCGDGANDLSMFAHAGTRVAFCAREILEKEANIVIKKKDLTQILEKI
;
A
#
# COMPACT_ATOMS: atom_id res chain seq x y z
N MET A 1 4.29 -22.19 10.42
CA MET A 1 4.06 -22.09 8.94
C MET A 1 3.25 -20.83 8.67
N LEU A 2 3.67 -20.00 7.72
CA LEU A 2 2.97 -18.77 7.37
C LEU A 2 1.60 -19.07 6.77
N LYS A 3 0.58 -18.27 7.17
CA LYS A 3 -0.82 -18.41 6.74
C LYS A 3 -1.40 -17.12 6.17
N LEU A 4 -0.86 -15.96 6.57
CA LEU A 4 -1.29 -14.64 6.16
C LEU A 4 -0.10 -13.85 5.63
N ALA A 5 -0.26 -13.24 4.45
CA ALA A 5 0.68 -12.28 3.89
C ALA A 5 -0.03 -10.96 3.62
N VAL A 6 0.51 -9.86 4.15
CA VAL A 6 -0.03 -8.52 3.94
C VAL A 6 1.03 -7.66 3.28
N PHE A 7 0.65 -7.07 2.16
CA PHE A 7 1.50 -6.19 1.37
C PHE A 7 0.98 -4.77 1.38
N ASP A 8 1.87 -3.80 1.50
CA ASP A 8 1.59 -2.45 1.06
C ASP A 8 1.43 -2.40 -0.46
N PHE A 9 0.81 -1.34 -0.98
CA PHE A 9 0.56 -1.17 -2.41
C PHE A 9 1.58 -0.24 -3.07
N ASP A 10 1.55 1.04 -2.71
CA ASP A 10 2.42 2.06 -3.29
C ASP A 10 3.89 1.77 -2.94
N SER A 11 4.79 1.86 -3.92
CA SER A 11 6.21 1.52 -3.79
C SER A 11 6.53 0.08 -3.35
N THR A 12 5.52 -0.79 -3.18
CA THR A 12 5.66 -2.22 -2.81
C THR A 12 5.10 -3.16 -3.89
N LEU A 13 3.77 -3.24 -4.07
CA LEU A 13 3.14 -4.01 -5.16
C LEU A 13 3.10 -3.22 -6.48
N MET A 14 3.17 -1.89 -6.41
CA MET A 14 3.21 -0.96 -7.53
C MET A 14 4.49 -0.13 -7.48
N ASP A 15 5.09 0.13 -8.62
CA ASP A 15 6.36 0.89 -8.71
C ASP A 15 6.07 2.40 -8.80
N GLY A 16 5.91 3.03 -7.64
CA GLY A 16 5.66 4.46 -7.48
C GLY A 16 4.52 4.75 -6.49
N GLU A 17 4.08 6.00 -6.46
CA GLU A 17 2.99 6.49 -5.61
C GLU A 17 1.75 6.79 -6.46
N THR A 18 0.63 6.13 -6.20
CA THR A 18 -0.61 6.29 -6.96
C THR A 18 -1.05 7.76 -7.09
N ILE A 19 -0.93 8.49 -5.98
CA ILE A 19 -1.35 9.90 -5.94
C ILE A 19 -0.49 10.79 -6.83
N ASP A 20 0.80 10.45 -7.04
CA ASP A 20 1.70 11.23 -7.90
C ASP A 20 1.29 11.11 -9.37
N PHE A 21 0.82 9.93 -9.81
CA PHE A 21 0.26 9.78 -11.16
C PHE A 21 -0.98 10.64 -11.39
N PHE A 22 -1.85 10.76 -10.38
CA PHE A 22 -3.02 11.65 -10.45
C PHE A 22 -2.61 13.13 -10.48
N ALA A 23 -1.62 13.50 -9.67
CA ALA A 23 -1.14 14.86 -9.57
C ALA A 23 -0.43 15.34 -10.85
N GLN A 24 0.26 14.45 -11.55
CA GLN A 24 0.89 14.75 -12.84
C GLN A 24 -0.14 15.20 -13.89
N GLU A 25 -1.33 14.63 -13.92
CA GLU A 25 -2.41 15.02 -14.83
C GLU A 25 -2.89 16.46 -14.61
N LEU A 26 -2.75 16.97 -13.40
CA LEU A 26 -3.06 18.36 -13.04
C LEU A 26 -1.86 19.30 -13.11
N GLY A 27 -0.67 18.79 -13.45
CA GLY A 27 0.57 19.58 -13.49
C GLY A 27 1.10 20.00 -12.10
N ILE A 28 0.67 19.33 -11.02
CA ILE A 28 1.05 19.60 -9.61
C ILE A 28 1.89 18.48 -9.00
N GLY A 29 2.50 17.62 -9.84
CA GLY A 29 3.25 16.44 -9.39
C GLY A 29 4.37 16.77 -8.41
N GLU A 30 5.16 17.83 -8.65
CA GLU A 30 6.26 18.24 -7.76
C GLU A 30 5.77 18.66 -6.36
N GLU A 31 4.64 19.36 -6.28
CA GLU A 31 4.06 19.81 -5.00
C GLU A 31 3.58 18.60 -4.19
N VAL A 32 2.87 17.67 -4.82
CA VAL A 32 2.34 16.46 -4.17
C VAL A 32 3.49 15.53 -3.75
N ALA A 33 4.48 15.30 -4.61
CA ALA A 33 5.64 14.46 -4.31
C ALA A 33 6.43 14.96 -3.09
N LYS A 34 6.58 16.29 -2.94
CA LYS A 34 7.24 16.87 -1.76
C LYS A 34 6.48 16.55 -0.48
N ILE A 35 5.15 16.68 -0.47
CA ILE A 35 4.32 16.37 0.71
C ILE A 35 4.39 14.86 1.02
N THR A 36 4.39 14.00 -0.02
CA THR A 36 4.55 12.54 0.13
C THR A 36 5.86 12.21 0.81
N GLU A 37 6.98 12.77 0.35
CA GLU A 37 8.30 12.54 0.93
C GLU A 37 8.40 12.97 2.41
N GLU A 38 7.79 14.09 2.78
CA GLU A 38 7.73 14.55 4.16
C GLU A 38 6.97 13.57 5.06
N ALA A 39 5.85 13.01 4.57
CA ALA A 39 5.08 12.01 5.30
C ALA A 39 5.81 10.67 5.42
N MET A 40 6.36 10.16 4.31
CA MET A 40 7.06 8.88 4.27
C MET A 40 8.34 8.86 5.11
N SER A 41 8.96 10.02 5.30
CA SER A 41 10.11 10.17 6.22
C SER A 41 9.71 10.39 7.68
N GLY A 42 8.41 10.40 7.99
CA GLY A 42 7.89 10.62 9.35
C GLY A 42 7.95 12.07 9.86
N ARG A 43 8.28 13.04 8.98
CA ARG A 43 8.32 14.48 9.34
C ARG A 43 6.96 15.16 9.33
N LEU A 44 5.99 14.59 8.64
CA LEU A 44 4.62 15.08 8.56
C LEU A 44 3.66 13.98 8.99
N ASP A 45 2.62 14.32 9.73
CA ASP A 45 1.57 13.37 10.10
C ASP A 45 0.89 12.80 8.84
N PHE A 46 0.66 11.49 8.84
CA PHE A 46 0.14 10.78 7.68
C PHE A 46 -1.26 11.27 7.29
N PHE A 47 -2.16 11.44 8.27
CA PHE A 47 -3.53 11.88 8.03
C PHE A 47 -3.57 13.29 7.44
N GLU A 48 -2.81 14.24 8.04
CA GLU A 48 -2.72 15.59 7.52
C GLU A 48 -2.14 15.65 6.12
N SER A 49 -1.09 14.85 5.87
CA SER A 49 -0.47 14.74 4.57
C SER A 49 -1.44 14.21 3.52
N LEU A 50 -2.17 13.12 3.84
CA LEU A 50 -3.15 12.53 2.94
C LEU A 50 -4.25 13.54 2.59
N GLN A 51 -4.80 14.25 3.58
CA GLN A 51 -5.82 15.27 3.34
C GLN A 51 -5.32 16.42 2.46
N LYS A 52 -4.10 16.91 2.71
CA LYS A 52 -3.50 17.99 1.89
C LYS A 52 -3.33 17.55 0.44
N ARG A 53 -2.73 16.38 0.21
CA ARG A 53 -2.49 15.86 -1.14
C ARG A 53 -3.78 15.61 -1.91
N VAL A 54 -4.78 14.98 -1.27
CA VAL A 54 -6.08 14.73 -1.91
C VAL A 54 -6.84 16.04 -2.15
N GLY A 55 -6.71 17.01 -1.26
CA GLY A 55 -7.28 18.34 -1.44
C GLY A 55 -6.82 19.03 -2.74
N LEU A 56 -5.55 18.83 -3.10
CA LEU A 56 -4.96 19.36 -4.34
C LEU A 56 -5.53 18.69 -5.61
N LEU A 57 -6.07 17.46 -5.50
CA LEU A 57 -6.70 16.76 -6.63
C LEU A 57 -8.14 17.20 -6.92
N LYS A 58 -8.67 18.17 -6.19
CA LYS A 58 -10.04 18.67 -6.38
C LYS A 58 -10.27 19.12 -7.82
N GLY A 59 -11.35 18.61 -8.43
CA GLY A 59 -11.74 18.95 -9.80
C GLY A 59 -11.23 17.96 -10.86
N LEU A 60 -10.30 17.04 -10.53
CA LEU A 60 -9.88 16.00 -11.45
C LEU A 60 -11.08 15.12 -11.84
N GLU A 61 -11.24 14.85 -13.14
CA GLU A 61 -12.28 13.97 -13.65
C GLU A 61 -12.07 12.54 -13.14
N TYR A 62 -13.13 11.92 -12.60
CA TYR A 62 -13.01 10.56 -12.06
C TYR A 62 -12.68 9.51 -13.12
N SER A 63 -13.13 9.72 -14.37
CA SER A 63 -12.75 8.87 -15.49
C SER A 63 -11.23 8.86 -15.78
N VAL A 64 -10.55 9.96 -15.50
CA VAL A 64 -9.07 10.05 -15.58
C VAL A 64 -8.44 9.24 -14.44
N VAL A 65 -8.97 9.34 -13.23
CA VAL A 65 -8.54 8.51 -12.08
C VAL A 65 -8.64 7.02 -12.42
N GLU A 66 -9.78 6.57 -12.99
CA GLU A 66 -9.98 5.19 -13.40
C GLU A 66 -8.99 4.76 -14.49
N LYS A 67 -8.81 5.58 -15.52
CA LYS A 67 -7.87 5.30 -16.62
C LYS A 67 -6.43 5.14 -16.12
N ILE A 68 -5.99 6.01 -15.22
CA ILE A 68 -4.64 5.93 -14.63
C ILE A 68 -4.55 4.67 -13.78
N SER A 69 -5.53 4.41 -12.90
CA SER A 69 -5.57 3.25 -12.01
C SER A 69 -5.48 1.90 -12.75
N GLN A 70 -6.02 1.84 -13.97
CA GLN A 70 -5.96 0.65 -14.83
C GLN A 70 -4.58 0.42 -15.47
N ASN A 71 -3.72 1.43 -15.50
CA ASN A 71 -2.43 1.41 -16.21
C ASN A 71 -1.23 1.67 -15.29
N LEU A 72 -1.37 1.46 -13.99
CA LEU A 72 -0.27 1.60 -13.05
C LEU A 72 0.81 0.55 -13.28
N PRO A 73 2.10 0.90 -13.14
CA PRO A 73 3.20 -0.04 -13.27
C PRO A 73 3.28 -0.94 -12.02
N TYR A 74 3.08 -2.24 -12.18
CA TYR A 74 3.26 -3.17 -11.07
C TYR A 74 4.74 -3.49 -10.85
N MET A 75 5.10 -3.74 -9.58
CA MET A 75 6.45 -4.13 -9.21
C MET A 75 6.84 -5.46 -9.87
N PRO A 76 8.07 -5.58 -10.43
CA PRO A 76 8.55 -6.85 -10.95
C PRO A 76 8.39 -7.99 -9.95
N GLY A 77 7.87 -9.12 -10.41
CA GLY A 77 7.64 -10.30 -9.57
C GLY A 77 6.41 -10.23 -8.66
N ALA A 78 5.61 -9.15 -8.66
CA ALA A 78 4.45 -9.02 -7.77
C ALA A 78 3.41 -10.12 -7.98
N LYS A 79 3.02 -10.36 -9.23
CA LYS A 79 2.01 -11.38 -9.56
C LYS A 79 2.52 -12.79 -9.25
N GLU A 80 3.76 -13.07 -9.59
CA GLU A 80 4.42 -14.36 -9.36
C GLU A 80 4.51 -14.63 -7.85
N THR A 81 4.92 -13.65 -7.06
CA THR A 81 5.01 -13.76 -5.60
C THR A 81 3.64 -14.03 -4.98
N ILE A 82 2.62 -13.25 -5.33
CA ILE A 82 1.27 -13.45 -4.81
C ILE A 82 0.74 -14.83 -5.17
N SER A 83 0.90 -15.24 -6.44
CA SER A 83 0.47 -16.58 -6.91
C SER A 83 1.14 -17.69 -6.12
N GLU A 84 2.45 -17.61 -5.90
CA GLU A 84 3.20 -18.62 -5.17
C GLU A 84 2.81 -18.68 -3.69
N LEU A 85 2.64 -17.51 -3.02
CA LEU A 85 2.18 -17.48 -1.63
C LEU A 85 0.79 -18.13 -1.47
N LYS A 86 -0.11 -17.89 -2.43
CA LYS A 86 -1.43 -18.56 -2.46
C LYS A 86 -1.31 -20.07 -2.72
N ASN A 87 -0.40 -20.50 -3.59
CA ASN A 87 -0.12 -21.93 -3.80
C ASN A 87 0.40 -22.61 -2.53
N ARG A 88 1.13 -21.88 -1.68
CA ARG A 88 1.55 -22.34 -0.34
C ARG A 88 0.42 -22.31 0.71
N GLY A 89 -0.81 -21.96 0.31
CA GLY A 89 -2.00 -21.94 1.17
C GLY A 89 -2.17 -20.68 2.01
N MET A 90 -1.46 -19.60 1.69
CA MET A 90 -1.57 -18.34 2.41
C MET A 90 -2.75 -17.51 1.90
N THR A 91 -3.44 -16.80 2.80
CA THR A 91 -4.29 -15.67 2.44
C THR A 91 -3.39 -14.47 2.15
N VAL A 92 -3.56 -13.82 1.01
CA VAL A 92 -2.76 -12.66 0.60
C VAL A 92 -3.63 -11.41 0.51
N VAL A 93 -3.27 -10.36 1.25
CA VAL A 93 -4.07 -9.13 1.39
C VAL A 93 -3.22 -7.91 1.10
N CYS A 94 -3.84 -6.89 0.51
CA CYS A 94 -3.23 -5.59 0.26
C CYS A 94 -3.77 -4.55 1.25
N PHE A 95 -2.87 -3.85 1.98
CA PHE A 95 -3.16 -2.68 2.82
C PHE A 95 -2.54 -1.44 2.22
N SER A 96 -3.34 -0.47 1.81
CA SER A 96 -2.84 0.74 1.15
C SER A 96 -3.35 2.02 1.80
N GLY A 97 -2.43 2.92 2.11
CA GLY A 97 -2.77 4.32 2.43
C GLY A 97 -3.26 5.11 1.22
N GLY A 98 -3.15 4.53 0.02
CA GLY A 98 -3.69 5.05 -1.24
C GLY A 98 -5.17 4.71 -1.45
N PHE A 99 -5.57 4.37 -2.69
CA PHE A 99 -6.98 4.45 -3.08
C PHE A 99 -7.50 3.16 -3.72
N ARG A 100 -8.75 2.83 -3.38
CA ARG A 100 -9.47 1.66 -3.90
C ARG A 100 -9.63 1.66 -5.42
N SER A 101 -9.63 2.81 -6.07
CA SER A 101 -9.59 2.88 -7.54
C SER A 101 -8.38 2.13 -8.12
N ALA A 102 -7.22 2.22 -7.46
CA ALA A 102 -6.00 1.53 -7.86
C ALA A 102 -5.94 0.08 -7.33
N THR A 103 -6.11 -0.11 -6.01
CA THR A 103 -6.01 -1.44 -5.40
C THR A 103 -7.07 -2.41 -5.92
N GLY A 104 -8.30 -1.94 -6.16
CA GLY A 104 -9.38 -2.78 -6.71
C GLY A 104 -9.09 -3.28 -8.14
N PHE A 105 -8.48 -2.47 -8.99
CA PHE A 105 -8.01 -2.92 -10.31
C PHE A 105 -6.83 -3.90 -10.20
N ALA A 106 -5.85 -3.56 -9.37
CA ALA A 106 -4.68 -4.38 -9.15
C ALA A 106 -5.05 -5.78 -8.63
N LYS A 107 -6.08 -5.89 -7.78
CA LYS A 107 -6.60 -7.18 -7.31
C LYS A 107 -6.94 -8.14 -8.44
N ASN A 108 -7.59 -7.66 -9.49
CA ASN A 108 -7.97 -8.50 -10.63
C ASN A 108 -6.77 -8.97 -11.46
N ILE A 109 -5.65 -8.24 -11.40
CA ILE A 109 -4.43 -8.53 -12.17
C ILE A 109 -3.45 -9.35 -11.35
N LEU A 110 -3.20 -8.95 -10.11
CA LEU A 110 -2.22 -9.58 -9.22
C LEU A 110 -2.77 -10.80 -8.48
N GLY A 111 -4.09 -10.83 -8.20
CA GLY A 111 -4.77 -12.01 -7.68
C GLY A 111 -4.79 -12.14 -6.15
N TYR A 112 -4.48 -11.09 -5.38
CA TYR A 112 -4.64 -11.13 -3.92
C TYR A 112 -6.12 -11.24 -3.49
N ASP A 113 -6.36 -11.69 -2.27
CA ASP A 113 -7.72 -12.11 -1.83
C ASP A 113 -8.60 -10.91 -1.43
N ALA A 114 -8.01 -9.90 -0.79
CA ALA A 114 -8.71 -8.69 -0.35
C ALA A 114 -7.80 -7.46 -0.38
N ASP A 115 -8.42 -6.28 -0.46
CA ASP A 115 -7.75 -4.99 -0.27
C ASP A 115 -8.49 -4.13 0.75
N PHE A 116 -7.70 -3.39 1.53
CA PHE A 116 -8.16 -2.35 2.45
C PHE A 116 -7.41 -1.07 2.12
N SER A 117 -8.15 -0.06 1.70
CA SER A 117 -7.61 1.21 1.20
C SER A 117 -8.63 2.33 1.34
N ASN A 118 -8.22 3.56 1.06
CA ASN A 118 -9.10 4.71 1.17
C ASN A 118 -9.92 4.92 -0.11
N VAL A 119 -10.96 5.75 -0.02
CA VAL A 119 -11.87 6.07 -1.11
C VAL A 119 -11.81 7.56 -1.39
N LEU A 120 -11.53 7.94 -2.63
CA LEU A 120 -11.64 9.30 -3.10
C LEU A 120 -13.12 9.67 -3.26
N HIS A 121 -13.55 10.74 -2.60
CA HIS A 121 -14.93 11.19 -2.76
C HIS A 121 -15.08 11.96 -4.08
N GLN A 122 -16.11 11.59 -4.84
CA GLN A 122 -16.47 12.25 -6.09
C GLN A 122 -17.91 12.78 -6.06
N LYS A 123 -18.17 13.81 -6.84
CA LYS A 123 -19.50 14.36 -7.11
C LYS A 123 -19.56 14.86 -8.55
N ASN A 124 -20.60 14.47 -9.28
CA ASN A 124 -20.79 14.85 -10.71
C ASN A 124 -19.59 14.48 -11.58
N GLY A 125 -18.98 13.31 -11.37
CA GLY A 125 -17.85 12.82 -12.14
C GLY A 125 -16.49 13.47 -11.82
N LYS A 126 -16.40 14.33 -10.79
CA LYS A 126 -15.16 15.01 -10.40
C LYS A 126 -14.79 14.74 -8.95
N LEU A 127 -13.50 14.68 -8.67
CA LEU A 127 -13.00 14.61 -7.30
C LEU A 127 -13.38 15.88 -6.53
N THR A 128 -13.81 15.70 -5.28
CA THR A 128 -14.16 16.82 -4.40
C THR A 128 -12.99 17.34 -3.57
N GLY A 129 -11.87 16.61 -3.56
CA GLY A 129 -10.74 16.86 -2.66
C GLY A 129 -10.92 16.24 -1.28
N LEU A 130 -11.93 15.40 -1.09
CA LEU A 130 -12.17 14.68 0.17
C LEU A 130 -11.79 13.20 0.01
N VAL A 131 -11.34 12.60 1.11
CA VAL A 131 -10.94 11.20 1.23
C VAL A 131 -11.48 10.61 2.52
N GLY A 132 -11.80 9.34 2.51
CA GLY A 132 -12.20 8.57 3.69
C GLY A 132 -11.88 7.08 3.48
N GLY A 133 -11.85 6.31 4.55
CA GLY A 133 -11.61 4.87 4.47
C GLY A 133 -10.90 4.31 5.70
N ASP A 134 -10.45 3.06 5.58
CA ASP A 134 -9.90 2.31 6.69
C ASP A 134 -8.41 2.63 6.98
N MET A 135 -7.70 3.24 6.02
CA MET A 135 -6.25 3.42 6.05
C MET A 135 -5.83 4.90 6.18
N MET A 136 -6.58 5.65 6.99
CA MET A 136 -6.40 7.11 7.12
C MET A 136 -5.28 7.53 8.07
N PHE A 137 -4.86 6.67 9.01
CA PHE A 137 -3.96 7.02 10.10
C PHE A 137 -2.72 6.13 10.12
N ASN A 138 -1.64 6.60 10.75
CA ASN A 138 -0.38 5.84 10.91
C ASN A 138 -0.58 4.48 11.60
N PHE A 139 -1.57 4.33 12.48
CA PHE A 139 -1.88 3.08 13.18
C PHE A 139 -2.85 2.17 12.41
N SER A 140 -3.48 2.65 11.34
CA SER A 140 -4.57 1.93 10.66
C SER A 140 -4.16 0.54 10.16
N LYS A 141 -2.96 0.39 9.59
CA LYS A 141 -2.47 -0.91 9.10
C LYS A 141 -2.29 -1.92 10.22
N GLY A 142 -1.78 -1.49 11.38
CA GLY A 142 -1.64 -2.35 12.56
C GLY A 142 -2.98 -2.80 13.13
N ASP A 143 -3.92 -1.86 13.34
CA ASP A 143 -5.26 -2.17 13.82
C ASP A 143 -6.00 -3.13 12.88
N MET A 144 -5.92 -2.90 11.57
CA MET A 144 -6.56 -3.76 10.59
C MET A 144 -5.92 -5.15 10.56
N LEU A 145 -4.58 -5.23 10.69
CA LEU A 145 -3.87 -6.51 10.75
C LEU A 145 -4.35 -7.35 11.93
N GLN A 146 -4.42 -6.77 13.13
CA GLN A 146 -4.90 -7.48 14.32
C GLN A 146 -6.35 -7.97 14.18
N ARG A 147 -7.24 -7.13 13.59
CA ARG A 147 -8.62 -7.53 13.29
C ARG A 147 -8.66 -8.72 12.33
N LEU A 148 -7.86 -8.67 11.27
CA LEU A 148 -7.79 -9.73 10.26
C LEU A 148 -7.21 -11.03 10.85
N GLN A 149 -6.16 -10.95 11.66
CA GLN A 149 -5.59 -12.08 12.39
C GLN A 149 -6.64 -12.75 13.29
N ASN A 150 -7.41 -11.96 14.03
CA ASN A 150 -8.48 -12.47 14.89
C ASN A 150 -9.58 -13.18 14.08
N ILE A 151 -10.01 -12.61 12.95
CA ILE A 151 -11.04 -13.20 12.09
C ILE A 151 -10.58 -14.52 11.47
N LEU A 152 -9.31 -14.58 11.04
CA LEU A 152 -8.74 -15.75 10.39
C LEU A 152 -8.19 -16.80 11.37
N GLY A 153 -8.09 -16.48 12.65
CA GLY A 153 -7.46 -17.36 13.65
C GLY A 153 -5.97 -17.56 13.39
N VAL A 154 -5.27 -16.51 12.97
CA VAL A 154 -3.84 -16.51 12.61
C VAL A 154 -3.06 -15.70 13.65
N ASN A 155 -1.90 -16.20 14.06
CA ASN A 155 -1.00 -15.54 15.00
C ASN A 155 0.05 -14.67 14.29
N GLU A 156 0.75 -13.83 15.06
CA GLU A 156 1.86 -13.01 14.56
C GLU A 156 2.95 -13.85 13.90
N ASP A 157 3.35 -14.97 14.48
CA ASP A 157 4.36 -15.89 13.92
C ASP A 157 3.94 -16.58 12.61
N GLU A 158 2.64 -16.56 12.29
CA GLU A 158 2.07 -17.10 11.07
C GLU A 158 1.79 -16.01 10.02
N THR A 159 2.19 -14.77 10.33
CA THR A 159 1.93 -13.58 9.52
C THR A 159 3.22 -13.03 8.92
N LEU A 160 3.17 -12.76 7.62
CA LEU A 160 4.17 -12.00 6.87
C LEU A 160 3.61 -10.62 6.53
N VAL A 161 4.41 -9.58 6.73
CA VAL A 161 4.11 -8.22 6.25
C VAL A 161 5.24 -7.72 5.37
N CYS A 162 4.90 -6.96 4.33
CA CYS A 162 5.85 -6.36 3.41
C CYS A 162 5.46 -4.92 3.12
N GLY A 163 6.42 -3.99 3.23
CA GLY A 163 6.21 -2.57 2.99
C GLY A 163 7.52 -1.81 2.76
N ASP A 164 7.42 -0.49 2.55
CA ASP A 164 8.55 0.38 2.21
C ASP A 164 8.70 1.61 3.11
N GLY A 165 7.68 2.04 3.85
CA GLY A 165 7.66 3.32 4.53
C GLY A 165 7.24 3.34 6.00
N ALA A 166 7.23 4.53 6.59
CA ALA A 166 6.87 4.74 8.00
C ALA A 166 5.41 4.35 8.33
N ASN A 167 4.51 4.43 7.36
CA ASN A 167 3.11 4.00 7.47
C ASN A 167 2.95 2.49 7.70
N ASP A 168 4.00 1.68 7.43
CA ASP A 168 4.01 0.23 7.61
C ASP A 168 4.47 -0.21 9.01
N LEU A 169 5.09 0.69 9.78
CA LEU A 169 5.60 0.37 11.11
C LEU A 169 4.55 -0.25 12.02
N SER A 170 3.30 0.25 11.94
CA SER A 170 2.23 -0.27 12.79
C SER A 170 1.88 -1.73 12.50
N MET A 171 1.91 -2.19 11.24
CA MET A 171 1.69 -3.60 10.94
C MET A 171 2.94 -4.47 11.21
N PHE A 172 4.15 -3.90 11.13
CA PHE A 172 5.38 -4.61 11.48
C PHE A 172 5.40 -5.05 12.94
N ALA A 173 4.82 -4.24 13.85
CA ALA A 173 4.73 -4.56 15.27
C ALA A 173 3.92 -5.83 15.58
N HIS A 174 3.10 -6.32 14.63
CA HIS A 174 2.17 -7.44 14.80
C HIS A 174 2.44 -8.62 13.83
N ALA A 175 3.68 -8.77 13.34
CA ALA A 175 4.05 -9.85 12.45
C ALA A 175 5.40 -10.46 12.78
N GLY A 176 5.50 -11.79 12.69
CA GLY A 176 6.74 -12.53 12.90
C GLY A 176 7.70 -12.41 11.71
N THR A 177 7.18 -12.36 10.48
CA THR A 177 7.98 -12.15 9.27
C THR A 177 7.75 -10.75 8.72
N ARG A 178 8.79 -9.90 8.76
CA ARG A 178 8.74 -8.48 8.41
C ARG A 178 9.72 -8.19 7.30
N VAL A 179 9.18 -7.87 6.12
CA VAL A 179 9.95 -7.64 4.90
C VAL A 179 9.98 -6.15 4.59
N ALA A 180 11.15 -5.52 4.69
CA ALA A 180 11.41 -4.19 4.18
C ALA A 180 11.84 -4.30 2.71
N PHE A 181 10.98 -3.85 1.79
CA PHE A 181 11.19 -3.96 0.35
C PHE A 181 11.55 -2.61 -0.25
N CYS A 182 12.80 -2.44 -0.71
CA CYS A 182 13.31 -1.16 -1.22
C CYS A 182 13.01 0.03 -0.28
N ALA A 183 12.97 -0.25 1.02
CA ALA A 183 12.37 0.55 2.06
C ALA A 183 13.24 1.71 2.54
N ARG A 184 12.58 2.64 3.22
CA ARG A 184 13.23 3.69 4.00
C ARG A 184 13.94 3.09 5.22
N GLU A 185 15.02 3.73 5.65
CA GLU A 185 15.85 3.27 6.78
C GLU A 185 15.03 3.03 8.08
N ILE A 186 13.99 3.84 8.30
CA ILE A 186 13.13 3.72 9.46
C ILE A 186 12.42 2.35 9.52
N LEU A 187 12.00 1.80 8.38
CA LEU A 187 11.34 0.50 8.31
C LEU A 187 12.36 -0.64 8.29
N GLU A 188 13.51 -0.45 7.65
CA GLU A 188 14.57 -1.46 7.59
C GLU A 188 15.09 -1.86 8.98
N LYS A 189 15.14 -0.92 9.92
CA LYS A 189 15.55 -1.17 11.32
C LYS A 189 14.61 -2.13 12.06
N GLU A 190 13.35 -2.18 11.66
CA GLU A 190 12.32 -3.03 12.27
C GLU A 190 12.11 -4.35 11.53
N ALA A 191 12.73 -4.52 10.36
CA ALA A 191 12.58 -5.69 9.52
C ALA A 191 13.53 -6.83 9.94
N ASN A 192 13.08 -8.07 9.71
CA ASN A 192 13.97 -9.24 9.78
C ASN A 192 14.41 -9.75 8.38
N ILE A 193 13.78 -9.24 7.33
CA ILE A 193 14.19 -9.45 5.93
C ILE A 193 14.27 -8.09 5.24
N VAL A 194 15.42 -7.78 4.61
CA VAL A 194 15.61 -6.55 3.82
C VAL A 194 15.92 -6.92 2.38
N ILE A 195 15.15 -6.37 1.45
CA ILE A 195 15.32 -6.55 0.00
C ILE A 195 15.58 -5.19 -0.63
N LYS A 196 16.69 -5.04 -1.33
CA LYS A 196 17.12 -3.79 -1.97
C LYS A 196 16.89 -3.76 -3.49
N LYS A 197 16.63 -4.91 -4.10
CA LYS A 197 16.36 -5.01 -5.53
C LYS A 197 14.87 -4.99 -5.78
N LYS A 198 14.43 -4.22 -6.79
CA LYS A 198 13.02 -4.15 -7.23
C LYS A 198 12.59 -5.46 -7.94
N ASP A 199 12.44 -6.52 -7.14
CA ASP A 199 11.99 -7.84 -7.58
C ASP A 199 11.38 -8.57 -6.39
N LEU A 200 10.06 -8.64 -6.33
CA LEU A 200 9.33 -9.23 -5.20
C LEU A 200 9.52 -10.75 -5.09
N THR A 201 9.96 -11.44 -6.15
CA THR A 201 10.23 -12.88 -6.08
C THR A 201 11.32 -13.23 -5.06
N GLN A 202 12.20 -12.28 -4.71
CA GLN A 202 13.23 -12.48 -3.69
C GLN A 202 12.65 -12.78 -2.30
N ILE A 203 11.40 -12.42 -2.03
CA ILE A 203 10.72 -12.80 -0.79
C ILE A 203 10.63 -14.33 -0.68
N LEU A 204 10.29 -15.00 -1.79
CA LEU A 204 10.07 -16.46 -1.84
C LEU A 204 11.31 -17.27 -1.48
N GLU A 205 12.50 -16.70 -1.68
CA GLU A 205 13.80 -17.31 -1.35
C GLU A 205 14.16 -17.17 0.15
N LYS A 206 13.44 -16.32 0.88
CA LYS A 206 13.75 -15.95 2.27
C LYS A 206 12.79 -16.56 3.30
N ILE A 207 11.67 -17.17 2.83
CA ILE A 207 10.58 -17.69 3.67
C ILE A 207 10.31 -19.17 3.43
#